data_2cc36a4114fbde9bb1436b1e8fc329ee
#
_entry.id   2cc36a4114fbde9bb1436b1e8fc329ee
#
_cell.length_a   1.000
_cell.length_b   1.000
_cell.length_c   1.000
_cell.angle_alpha   90.00
_cell.angle_beta   90.00
_cell.angle_gamma   90.00
#
_symmetry.space_group_name_H-M   'P 1'
#
loop_
_entity.id
_entity.type
_entity.pdbx_description
1 polymer ?
#
loop_
_entity_poly.entity_id
_entity_poly.type
_entity_poly.pdbx_seq_one_letter_code
_entity_poly.pdbx_strand_id
1 'polypeptide(L)'
;QAAGADPLEFRLAHLSNERLRNVLEAAAARFGWRERRKRRVAARGIGLACGTEKGSVVAACVEVAADRASGRIQVLGICQAFECGAIQNPANLKAQAEGCVIMTLGGTLKEEIRFENGRILNARFSRYPVPRFADVPAIETILLNRPDLASAGAGETPMIAVPPAVANAVFDACAVRLRSLPLRAEALNA
;
A
#
# COMPACT_ATOMS: atom_id res chain seq x y z
N GLN A 1 -10.65 14.95 0.86
CA GLN A 1 -10.26 16.37 0.93
C GLN A 1 -11.48 17.28 0.76
N ALA A 2 -12.24 17.14 -0.36
CA ALA A 2 -13.43 17.97 -0.59
C ALA A 2 -14.48 17.86 0.54
N ALA A 3 -14.61 16.69 1.16
CA ALA A 3 -15.54 16.47 2.27
C ALA A 3 -15.02 16.98 3.63
N GLY A 4 -13.78 17.45 3.75
CA GLY A 4 -13.17 17.86 5.02
C GLY A 4 -13.05 16.76 6.08
N ALA A 5 -13.39 15.52 5.73
CA ALA A 5 -13.42 14.39 6.66
C ALA A 5 -12.07 13.65 6.73
N ASP A 6 -11.83 12.97 7.86
CA ASP A 6 -10.73 12.04 7.98
C ASP A 6 -10.83 10.91 6.93
N PRO A 7 -9.74 10.54 6.25
CA PRO A 7 -9.78 9.51 5.20
C PRO A 7 -10.30 8.13 5.67
N LEU A 8 -10.06 7.74 6.91
CA LEU A 8 -10.58 6.50 7.47
C LEU A 8 -12.09 6.62 7.72
N GLU A 9 -12.50 7.64 8.45
CA GLU A 9 -13.91 7.83 8.83
C GLU A 9 -14.80 8.01 7.59
N PHE A 10 -14.31 8.76 6.58
CA PHE A 10 -15.01 8.90 5.30
C PHE A 10 -15.25 7.54 4.63
N ARG A 11 -14.22 6.68 4.56
CA ARG A 11 -14.38 5.35 3.95
C ARG A 11 -15.31 4.45 4.75
N LEU A 12 -15.17 4.42 6.07
CA LEU A 12 -16.02 3.62 6.94
C LEU A 12 -17.50 4.02 6.82
N ALA A 13 -17.78 5.32 6.63
CA ALA A 13 -19.15 5.81 6.44
C ALA A 13 -19.77 5.40 5.09
N HIS A 14 -18.94 5.10 4.06
CA HIS A 14 -19.41 4.82 2.70
C HIS A 14 -19.22 3.37 2.26
N LEU A 15 -18.49 2.55 3.03
CA LEU A 15 -18.31 1.12 2.73
C LEU A 15 -19.52 0.31 3.16
N SER A 16 -20.24 -0.26 2.21
CA SER A 16 -21.33 -1.21 2.45
C SER A 16 -20.85 -2.67 2.61
N ASN A 17 -19.66 -3.00 2.08
CA ASN A 17 -19.07 -4.32 2.20
C ASN A 17 -18.43 -4.47 3.58
N GLU A 18 -19.07 -5.30 4.43
CA GLU A 18 -18.63 -5.53 5.82
C GLU A 18 -17.22 -6.15 5.91
N ARG A 19 -16.89 -7.12 5.04
CA ARG A 19 -15.56 -7.74 5.02
C ARG A 19 -14.47 -6.72 4.74
N LEU A 20 -14.70 -5.83 3.75
CA LEU A 20 -13.77 -4.77 3.40
C LEU A 20 -13.63 -3.73 4.52
N ARG A 21 -14.73 -3.44 5.20
CA ARG A 21 -14.78 -2.59 6.39
C ARG A 21 -13.93 -3.17 7.53
N ASN A 22 -14.08 -4.48 7.80
CA ASN A 22 -13.36 -5.17 8.87
C ASN A 22 -11.84 -5.17 8.64
N VAL A 23 -11.35 -5.43 7.43
CA VAL A 23 -9.90 -5.34 7.14
C VAL A 23 -9.39 -3.90 7.24
N LEU A 24 -10.20 -2.90 6.84
CA LEU A 24 -9.81 -1.50 6.96
C LEU A 24 -9.70 -1.06 8.42
N GLU A 25 -10.66 -1.44 9.25
CA GLU A 25 -10.65 -1.17 10.69
C GLU A 25 -9.47 -1.87 11.38
N ALA A 26 -9.22 -3.15 11.06
CA ALA A 26 -8.10 -3.91 11.62
C ALA A 26 -6.74 -3.28 11.26
N ALA A 27 -6.52 -2.93 9.98
CA ALA A 27 -5.29 -2.28 9.54
C ALA A 27 -5.11 -0.92 10.23
N ALA A 28 -6.17 -0.10 10.27
CA ALA A 28 -6.12 1.24 10.87
C ALA A 28 -5.89 1.20 12.38
N ALA A 29 -6.54 0.28 13.10
CA ALA A 29 -6.37 0.11 14.53
C ALA A 29 -4.94 -0.30 14.87
N ARG A 30 -4.42 -1.31 14.18
CA ARG A 30 -3.06 -1.82 14.40
C ARG A 30 -1.98 -0.80 14.02
N PHE A 31 -2.18 -0.09 12.93
CA PHE A 31 -1.29 1.00 12.51
C PHE A 31 -1.31 2.19 13.49
N GLY A 32 -2.34 2.31 14.32
CA GLY A 32 -2.54 3.47 15.19
C GLY A 32 -2.95 4.72 14.42
N TRP A 33 -3.82 4.58 13.40
CA TRP A 33 -4.21 5.65 12.48
C TRP A 33 -4.62 6.93 13.18
N ARG A 34 -5.58 6.84 14.11
CA ARG A 34 -6.13 8.02 14.80
C ARG A 34 -5.09 8.79 15.60
N GLU A 35 -4.14 8.09 16.23
CA GLU A 35 -3.08 8.73 17.00
C GLU A 35 -2.01 9.35 16.10
N ARG A 36 -1.63 8.65 15.01
CA ARG A 36 -0.68 9.18 14.03
C ARG A 36 -1.23 10.42 13.31
N ARG A 37 -2.54 10.48 13.04
CA ARG A 37 -3.19 11.66 12.45
C ARG A 37 -3.08 12.92 13.32
N LYS A 38 -3.03 12.78 14.62
CA LYS A 38 -2.86 13.90 15.56
C LYS A 38 -1.41 14.41 15.61
N ARG A 39 -0.44 13.56 15.25
CA ARG A 39 1.00 13.87 15.33
C ARG A 39 1.54 14.20 13.94
N ARG A 40 1.51 15.47 13.57
CA ARG A 40 2.12 15.92 12.34
C ARG A 40 3.65 16.00 12.49
N VAL A 41 4.36 15.32 11.58
CA VAL A 41 5.83 15.38 11.45
C VAL A 41 6.13 15.94 10.07
N ALA A 42 7.05 16.92 10.02
CA ALA A 42 7.44 17.54 8.76
C ALA A 42 7.99 16.47 7.76
N ALA A 43 7.63 16.61 6.50
CA ALA A 43 8.00 15.68 5.42
C ALA A 43 7.55 14.22 5.64
N ARG A 44 6.63 13.94 6.58
CA ARG A 44 6.00 12.63 6.76
C ARG A 44 4.52 12.70 6.49
N GLY A 45 4.00 11.63 5.94
CA GLY A 45 2.57 11.48 5.71
C GLY A 45 2.11 10.04 5.89
N ILE A 46 0.83 9.89 6.18
CA ILE A 46 0.17 8.60 6.30
C ILE A 46 -0.95 8.48 5.27
N GLY A 47 -1.08 7.31 4.70
CA GLY A 47 -2.11 7.01 3.71
C GLY A 47 -2.73 5.65 3.96
N LEU A 48 -3.97 5.48 3.52
CA LEU A 48 -4.66 4.20 3.56
C LEU A 48 -5.42 3.94 2.26
N ALA A 49 -5.59 2.67 1.98
CA ALA A 49 -6.46 2.19 0.91
C ALA A 49 -6.98 0.78 1.26
N CYS A 50 -8.04 0.38 0.58
CA CYS A 50 -8.60 -0.96 0.67
C CYS A 50 -9.18 -1.37 -0.68
N GLY A 51 -9.34 -2.67 -0.88
CA GLY A 51 -9.88 -3.21 -2.11
C GLY A 51 -10.24 -4.68 -2.00
N THR A 52 -10.87 -5.19 -3.04
CA THR A 52 -11.28 -6.59 -3.15
C THR A 52 -10.92 -7.13 -4.52
N GLU A 53 -10.48 -8.37 -4.56
CA GLU A 53 -10.19 -9.11 -5.78
C GLU A 53 -10.29 -10.62 -5.52
N LYS A 54 -10.81 -11.37 -6.51
CA LYS A 54 -10.86 -12.84 -6.48
C LYS A 54 -11.45 -13.42 -5.19
N GLY A 55 -12.47 -12.76 -4.64
CA GLY A 55 -13.17 -13.20 -3.43
C GLY A 55 -12.46 -12.86 -2.12
N SER A 56 -11.28 -12.25 -2.15
CA SER A 56 -10.52 -11.79 -0.97
C SER A 56 -10.63 -10.28 -0.79
N VAL A 57 -10.35 -9.79 0.41
CA VAL A 57 -10.34 -8.37 0.75
C VAL A 57 -9.06 -7.98 1.46
N VAL A 58 -8.60 -6.76 1.22
CA VAL A 58 -7.35 -6.24 1.79
C VAL A 58 -7.47 -4.76 2.12
N ALA A 59 -6.78 -4.33 3.16
CA ALA A 59 -6.54 -2.92 3.45
C ALA A 59 -5.08 -2.71 3.86
N ALA A 60 -4.55 -1.55 3.53
CA ALA A 60 -3.20 -1.16 3.93
C ALA A 60 -3.20 0.28 4.47
N CYS A 61 -2.44 0.47 5.55
CA CYS A 61 -2.05 1.77 6.08
C CYS A 61 -0.54 1.91 5.93
N VAL A 62 -0.08 3.05 5.44
CA VAL A 62 1.33 3.29 5.10
C VAL A 62 1.79 4.60 5.70
N GLU A 63 3.02 4.64 6.20
CA GLU A 63 3.75 5.86 6.53
C GLU A 63 4.90 6.07 5.55
N VAL A 64 5.03 7.28 5.01
CA VAL A 64 6.13 7.67 4.14
C VAL A 64 6.86 8.89 4.67
N ALA A 65 8.15 9.00 4.32
CA ALA A 65 8.85 10.26 4.24
C ALA A 65 8.89 10.70 2.77
N ALA A 66 8.44 11.93 2.49
CA ALA A 66 8.45 12.49 1.15
C ALA A 66 8.96 13.92 1.23
N ASP A 67 10.13 14.16 0.65
CA ASP A 67 10.80 15.45 0.66
C ASP A 67 10.82 16.04 -0.76
N ARG A 68 10.15 17.17 -0.93
CA ARG A 68 10.09 17.87 -2.21
C ARG A 68 11.43 18.40 -2.66
N ALA A 69 12.28 18.86 -1.74
CA ALA A 69 13.57 19.45 -2.09
C ALA A 69 14.55 18.42 -2.67
N SER A 70 14.61 17.24 -2.07
CA SER A 70 15.45 16.13 -2.58
C SER A 70 14.74 15.25 -3.60
N GLY A 71 13.44 15.39 -3.75
CA GLY A 71 12.60 14.52 -4.57
C GLY A 71 12.54 13.07 -4.07
N ARG A 72 12.84 12.81 -2.80
CA ARG A 72 12.92 11.45 -2.26
C ARG A 72 11.59 11.01 -1.68
N ILE A 73 11.15 9.81 -2.06
CA ILE A 73 10.03 9.08 -1.44
C ILE A 73 10.59 7.83 -0.78
N GLN A 74 10.35 7.68 0.52
CA GLN A 74 10.73 6.50 1.29
C GLN A 74 9.54 5.98 2.08
N VAL A 75 9.20 4.71 1.91
CA VAL A 75 8.21 4.04 2.75
C VAL A 75 8.87 3.65 4.06
N LEU A 76 8.30 4.07 5.18
CA LEU A 76 8.84 3.86 6.52
C LEU A 76 8.21 2.64 7.20
N GLY A 77 6.93 2.41 6.95
CA GLY A 77 6.21 1.27 7.50
C GLY A 77 4.88 1.03 6.81
N ILE A 78 4.48 -0.23 6.79
CA ILE A 78 3.21 -0.69 6.22
C ILE A 78 2.54 -1.61 7.25
N CYS A 79 1.27 -1.36 7.51
CA CYS A 79 0.39 -2.28 8.22
C CYS A 79 -0.70 -2.73 7.26
N GLN A 80 -0.76 -4.03 6.98
CA GLN A 80 -1.73 -4.63 6.08
C GLN A 80 -2.65 -5.58 6.84
N ALA A 81 -3.95 -5.52 6.57
CA ALA A 81 -4.91 -6.53 6.99
C ALA A 81 -5.48 -7.24 5.76
N PHE A 82 -5.51 -8.57 5.81
CA PHE A 82 -5.93 -9.42 4.71
C PHE A 82 -6.90 -10.50 5.17
N GLU A 83 -7.94 -10.74 4.38
CA GLU A 83 -8.95 -11.77 4.61
C GLU A 83 -9.25 -12.49 3.29
N CYS A 84 -9.10 -13.80 3.28
CA CYS A 84 -9.33 -14.68 2.14
C CYS A 84 -10.26 -15.88 2.47
N GLY A 85 -11.21 -15.70 3.38
CA GLY A 85 -12.04 -16.78 3.88
C GLY A 85 -11.32 -17.65 4.91
N ALA A 86 -11.59 -18.96 4.89
CA ALA A 86 -10.95 -19.92 5.79
C ALA A 86 -9.44 -20.03 5.50
N ILE A 87 -8.61 -19.77 6.50
CA ILE A 87 -7.15 -19.85 6.38
C ILE A 87 -6.69 -21.29 6.57
N GLN A 88 -6.02 -21.85 5.56
CA GLN A 88 -5.50 -23.23 5.59
C GLN A 88 -4.13 -23.30 6.27
N ASN A 89 -3.24 -22.35 5.98
CA ASN A 89 -1.89 -22.29 6.54
C ASN A 89 -1.53 -20.83 6.88
N PRO A 90 -1.69 -20.40 8.14
CA PRO A 90 -1.46 -19.02 8.53
C PRO A 90 -0.02 -18.53 8.29
N ALA A 91 0.98 -19.39 8.51
CA ALA A 91 2.37 -19.02 8.33
C ALA A 91 2.72 -18.74 6.86
N ASN A 92 2.30 -19.64 5.96
CA ASN A 92 2.51 -19.46 4.52
C ASN A 92 1.68 -18.30 3.99
N LEU A 93 0.46 -18.10 4.46
CA LEU A 93 -0.38 -16.97 4.06
C LEU A 93 0.24 -15.64 4.47
N LYS A 94 0.81 -15.56 5.67
CA LYS A 94 1.52 -14.37 6.13
C LYS A 94 2.74 -14.09 5.26
N ALA A 95 3.57 -15.09 5.00
CA ALA A 95 4.74 -14.96 4.13
C ALA A 95 4.35 -14.52 2.70
N GLN A 96 3.25 -15.06 2.16
CA GLN A 96 2.73 -14.64 0.86
C GLN A 96 2.28 -13.17 0.88
N ALA A 97 1.54 -12.74 1.88
CA ALA A 97 1.08 -11.36 1.98
C ALA A 97 2.24 -10.37 2.14
N GLU A 98 3.26 -10.69 2.94
CA GLU A 98 4.48 -9.89 3.09
C GLU A 98 5.29 -9.85 1.78
N GLY A 99 5.43 -10.96 1.08
CA GLY A 99 6.06 -11.04 -0.24
C GLY A 99 5.34 -10.16 -1.27
N CYS A 100 4.01 -10.17 -1.27
CA CYS A 100 3.19 -9.29 -2.09
C CYS A 100 3.47 -7.81 -1.82
N VAL A 101 3.58 -7.41 -0.56
CA VAL A 101 3.92 -6.02 -0.18
C VAL A 101 5.27 -5.64 -0.77
N ILE A 102 6.31 -6.47 -0.61
CA ILE A 102 7.66 -6.17 -1.12
C ILE A 102 7.66 -6.08 -2.64
N MET A 103 7.03 -7.03 -3.31
CA MET A 103 6.95 -7.05 -4.78
C MET A 103 6.23 -5.80 -5.31
N THR A 104 5.11 -5.43 -4.72
CA THR A 104 4.34 -4.27 -5.19
C THR A 104 5.04 -2.93 -4.92
N LEU A 105 5.90 -2.85 -3.89
CA LEU A 105 6.74 -1.67 -3.68
C LEU A 105 7.71 -1.44 -4.85
N GLY A 106 8.18 -2.51 -5.48
CA GLY A 106 8.96 -2.43 -6.71
C GLY A 106 8.21 -1.67 -7.81
N GLY A 107 7.05 -2.16 -8.21
CA GLY A 107 6.19 -1.51 -9.22
C GLY A 107 5.68 -0.14 -8.78
N THR A 108 5.53 0.09 -7.47
CA THR A 108 5.07 1.38 -6.95
C THR A 108 6.14 2.47 -7.07
N LEU A 109 7.43 2.15 -6.86
CA LEU A 109 8.47 3.15 -6.64
C LEU A 109 9.63 3.09 -7.66
N LYS A 110 9.86 1.95 -8.33
CA LYS A 110 11.10 1.71 -9.07
C LYS A 110 10.92 1.07 -10.44
N GLU A 111 10.08 0.01 -10.51
CA GLU A 111 10.03 -0.86 -11.67
C GLU A 111 9.20 -0.27 -12.80
N GLU A 112 9.80 -0.22 -13.97
CA GLU A 112 9.16 0.28 -15.19
C GLU A 112 9.82 -0.34 -16.40
N ILE A 113 9.02 -0.83 -17.34
CA ILE A 113 9.50 -1.17 -18.67
C ILE A 113 9.45 0.09 -19.54
N ARG A 114 10.60 0.52 -20.03
CA ARG A 114 10.71 1.63 -21.00
C ARG A 114 10.92 1.09 -22.40
N PHE A 115 10.15 1.62 -23.33
CA PHE A 115 10.25 1.20 -24.73
C PHE A 115 10.10 2.39 -25.67
N GLU A 116 10.72 2.28 -26.82
CA GLU A 116 10.64 3.25 -27.89
C GLU A 116 10.71 2.52 -29.25
N ASN A 117 9.85 2.88 -30.18
CA ASN A 117 9.78 2.30 -31.53
C ASN A 117 9.77 0.75 -31.53
N GLY A 118 9.01 0.14 -30.60
CA GLY A 118 8.90 -1.31 -30.46
C GLY A 118 10.10 -2.00 -29.80
N ARG A 119 11.09 -1.25 -29.29
CA ARG A 119 12.28 -1.79 -28.61
C ARG A 119 12.25 -1.49 -27.13
N ILE A 120 12.53 -2.49 -26.29
CA ILE A 120 12.69 -2.31 -24.83
C ILE A 120 14.06 -1.68 -24.58
N LEU A 121 14.08 -0.51 -23.91
CA LEU A 121 15.30 0.24 -23.63
C LEU A 121 16.06 -0.28 -22.42
N ASN A 122 15.37 -0.95 -21.49
CA ASN A 122 15.92 -1.47 -20.23
C ASN A 122 15.77 -2.98 -20.09
N ALA A 123 16.03 -3.74 -21.16
CA ALA A 123 15.88 -5.19 -21.27
C ALA A 123 16.87 -6.01 -20.40
N ARG A 124 17.82 -5.38 -19.72
CA ARG A 124 18.82 -6.07 -18.89
C ARG A 124 18.52 -5.88 -17.42
N PHE A 125 18.74 -6.90 -16.59
CA PHE A 125 18.57 -6.82 -15.13
C PHE A 125 19.34 -5.67 -14.49
N SER A 126 20.50 -5.31 -15.02
CA SER A 126 21.29 -4.15 -14.55
C SER A 126 20.59 -2.80 -14.79
N ARG A 127 19.57 -2.76 -15.64
CA ARG A 127 18.78 -1.56 -15.96
C ARG A 127 17.32 -1.63 -15.53
N TYR A 128 16.93 -2.73 -14.87
CA TYR A 128 15.59 -2.94 -14.31
C TYR A 128 15.71 -3.06 -12.78
N PRO A 129 15.57 -1.95 -12.06
CA PRO A 129 15.76 -1.95 -10.61
C PRO A 129 14.59 -2.65 -9.92
N VAL A 130 14.89 -3.61 -9.07
CA VAL A 130 13.95 -4.27 -8.17
C VAL A 130 14.22 -3.85 -6.72
N PRO A 131 13.27 -4.04 -5.77
CA PRO A 131 13.50 -3.79 -4.36
C PRO A 131 14.69 -4.62 -3.83
N ARG A 132 15.50 -3.98 -3.00
CA ARG A 132 16.60 -4.63 -2.27
C ARG A 132 16.27 -4.67 -0.78
N PHE A 133 16.99 -5.42 0.02
CA PHE A 133 16.79 -5.50 1.47
C PHE A 133 16.72 -4.12 2.15
N ALA A 134 17.56 -3.18 1.70
CA ALA A 134 17.56 -1.81 2.22
C ALA A 134 16.31 -0.98 1.88
N ASP A 135 15.52 -1.44 0.91
CA ASP A 135 14.27 -0.77 0.50
C ASP A 135 13.05 -1.30 1.24
N VAL A 136 13.19 -2.43 1.95
CA VAL A 136 12.08 -3.08 2.64
C VAL A 136 11.76 -2.30 3.92
N PRO A 137 10.55 -1.75 4.06
CA PRO A 137 10.12 -1.08 5.28
C PRO A 137 9.79 -2.08 6.39
N ALA A 138 9.45 -1.58 7.57
CA ALA A 138 8.76 -2.40 8.56
C ALA A 138 7.39 -2.83 8.00
N ILE A 139 7.14 -4.14 7.95
CA ILE A 139 5.87 -4.71 7.46
C ILE A 139 5.18 -5.43 8.61
N GLU A 140 3.93 -5.11 8.82
CA GLU A 140 3.06 -5.78 9.76
C GLU A 140 1.83 -6.31 9.03
N THR A 141 1.59 -7.62 9.13
CA THR A 141 0.46 -8.29 8.45
C THR A 141 -0.49 -8.89 9.47
N ILE A 142 -1.76 -8.53 9.36
CA ILE A 142 -2.87 -9.06 10.13
C ILE A 142 -3.70 -9.96 9.22
N LEU A 143 -3.93 -11.18 9.65
CA LEU A 143 -4.78 -12.14 8.95
C LEU A 143 -6.12 -12.26 9.68
N LEU A 144 -7.22 -11.97 8.98
CA LEU A 144 -8.57 -12.18 9.50
C LEU A 144 -9.07 -13.54 8.99
N ASN A 145 -9.20 -14.51 9.89
CA ASN A 145 -9.71 -15.84 9.55
C ASN A 145 -11.24 -15.84 9.55
N ARG A 146 -11.83 -16.34 8.47
CA ARG A 146 -13.28 -16.51 8.29
C ARG A 146 -13.58 -17.98 7.97
N PRO A 147 -13.58 -18.86 9.01
CA PRO A 147 -13.83 -20.30 8.79
C PRO A 147 -15.24 -20.61 8.29
N ASP A 148 -16.13 -19.66 8.37
CA ASP A 148 -17.50 -19.68 7.84
C ASP A 148 -17.57 -19.43 6.33
N LEU A 149 -16.46 -19.03 5.70
CA LEU A 149 -16.36 -18.76 4.26
C LEU A 149 -15.40 -19.73 3.58
N ALA A 150 -15.68 -20.05 2.32
CA ALA A 150 -14.73 -20.80 1.51
C ALA A 150 -13.40 -20.04 1.36
N SER A 151 -12.28 -20.77 1.33
CA SER A 151 -10.97 -20.18 1.05
C SER A 151 -10.95 -19.54 -0.33
N ALA A 152 -10.38 -18.36 -0.43
CA ALA A 152 -10.25 -17.62 -1.68
C ALA A 152 -8.78 -17.35 -2.02
N GLY A 153 -8.52 -16.73 -3.18
CA GLY A 153 -7.18 -16.47 -3.67
C GLY A 153 -6.37 -15.51 -2.81
N ALA A 154 -5.11 -15.85 -2.58
CA ALA A 154 -4.15 -15.03 -1.84
C ALA A 154 -2.89 -14.71 -2.66
N GLY A 155 -2.86 -15.04 -3.95
CA GLY A 155 -1.69 -14.90 -4.79
C GLY A 155 -1.27 -13.45 -5.04
N GLU A 156 -2.22 -12.58 -5.37
CA GLU A 156 -1.92 -11.18 -5.72
C GLU A 156 -2.84 -10.16 -5.03
N THR A 157 -3.99 -10.55 -4.51
CA THR A 157 -4.91 -9.62 -3.84
C THR A 157 -4.24 -8.80 -2.73
N PRO A 158 -3.28 -9.31 -1.93
CA PRO A 158 -2.58 -8.51 -0.94
C PRO A 158 -1.83 -7.29 -1.50
N MET A 159 -1.54 -7.25 -2.82
CA MET A 159 -0.81 -6.16 -3.46
C MET A 159 -1.64 -4.88 -3.66
N ILE A 160 -2.94 -5.02 -3.92
CA ILE A 160 -3.75 -3.97 -4.54
C ILE A 160 -3.95 -2.71 -3.68
N ALA A 161 -3.87 -2.84 -2.35
CA ALA A 161 -4.06 -1.71 -1.43
C ALA A 161 -2.77 -0.88 -1.21
N VAL A 162 -1.59 -1.44 -1.48
CA VAL A 162 -0.31 -0.79 -1.14
C VAL A 162 0.00 0.43 -2.03
N PRO A 163 -0.04 0.36 -3.38
CA PRO A 163 0.28 1.51 -4.22
C PRO A 163 -0.61 2.72 -3.96
N PRO A 164 -1.95 2.60 -3.87
CA PRO A 164 -2.80 3.73 -3.57
C PRO A 164 -2.64 4.25 -2.14
N ALA A 165 -2.30 3.40 -1.16
CA ALA A 165 -1.98 3.84 0.19
C ALA A 165 -0.69 4.66 0.22
N VAL A 166 0.37 4.24 -0.49
CA VAL A 166 1.62 5.01 -0.64
C VAL A 166 1.34 6.36 -1.32
N ALA A 167 0.59 6.38 -2.43
CA ALA A 167 0.25 7.63 -3.13
C ALA A 167 -0.55 8.60 -2.23
N ASN A 168 -1.46 8.07 -1.40
CA ASN A 168 -2.20 8.86 -0.42
C ASN A 168 -1.31 9.39 0.70
N ALA A 169 -0.32 8.59 1.14
CA ALA A 169 0.65 9.02 2.15
C ALA A 169 1.58 10.12 1.61
N VAL A 170 2.04 10.02 0.37
CA VAL A 170 2.80 11.09 -0.30
C VAL A 170 1.99 12.38 -0.37
N PHE A 171 0.72 12.29 -0.75
CA PHE A 171 -0.16 13.46 -0.76
C PHE A 171 -0.34 14.07 0.64
N ASP A 172 -0.46 13.26 1.69
CA ASP A 172 -0.55 13.75 3.08
C ASP A 172 0.76 14.43 3.54
N ALA A 173 1.92 13.94 3.06
CA ALA A 173 3.24 14.51 3.40
C ALA A 173 3.51 15.87 2.73
N CYS A 174 3.20 16.00 1.43
CA CYS A 174 3.66 17.14 0.64
C CYS A 174 2.58 17.81 -0.24
N ALA A 175 1.31 17.41 -0.12
CA ALA A 175 0.16 17.92 -0.87
C ALA A 175 0.25 17.74 -2.41
N VAL A 176 1.14 16.88 -2.90
CA VAL A 176 1.28 16.55 -4.31
C VAL A 176 0.55 15.25 -4.64
N ARG A 177 -0.35 15.30 -5.62
CA ARG A 177 -1.14 14.14 -6.03
C ARG A 177 -0.49 13.42 -7.21
N LEU A 178 0.30 12.39 -6.93
CA LEU A 178 0.88 11.51 -7.95
C LEU A 178 -0.20 10.56 -8.51
N ARG A 179 -0.25 10.41 -9.84
CA ARG A 179 -1.28 9.61 -10.55
C ARG A 179 -0.71 8.61 -11.54
N SER A 180 0.60 8.47 -11.60
CA SER A 180 1.31 7.54 -12.48
C SER A 180 2.26 6.67 -11.68
N LEU A 181 2.41 5.41 -12.06
CA LEU A 181 3.39 4.49 -11.50
C LEU A 181 4.58 4.34 -12.49
N PRO A 182 5.76 4.15 -11.95
CA PRO A 182 6.16 4.28 -10.56
C PRO A 182 5.99 5.72 -10.06
N LEU A 183 5.73 5.88 -8.75
CA LEU A 183 5.62 7.19 -8.10
C LEU A 183 6.99 7.86 -8.12
N ARG A 184 7.18 8.76 -9.07
CA ARG A 184 8.48 9.40 -9.29
C ARG A 184 8.66 10.62 -8.41
N ALA A 185 9.83 10.70 -7.83
CA ALA A 185 10.24 11.80 -6.98
C ALA A 185 10.28 13.14 -7.74
N GLU A 186 10.68 13.12 -9.00
CA GLU A 186 10.73 14.31 -9.87
C GLU A 186 9.35 14.96 -10.02
N ALA A 187 8.28 14.15 -9.98
CA ALA A 187 6.91 14.63 -10.04
C ALA A 187 6.43 15.33 -8.75
N LEU A 188 7.24 15.34 -7.67
CA LEU A 188 6.96 16.13 -6.47
C LEU A 188 7.20 17.63 -6.68
N ASN A 189 7.98 17.98 -7.68
CA ASN A 189 8.38 19.37 -8.00
C ASN A 189 7.65 19.93 -9.24
N ALA A 190 6.84 19.12 -9.90
CA ALA A 190 5.98 19.54 -11.00
C ALA A 190 4.65 20.06 -10.43
#